data_18a3a59656d03ef5f40364ed47afb5c2
#
_entry.id   18a3a59656d03ef5f40364ed47afb5c2
#
_cell.length_a   1.000
_cell.length_b   1.000
_cell.length_c   1.000
_cell.angle_alpha   90.00
_cell.angle_beta   90.00
_cell.angle_gamma   90.00
#
_symmetry.space_group_name_H-M   'P 1'
#
loop_
_entity.id
_entity.type
_entity.pdbx_description
1 polymer ?
#
loop_
_entity_poly.entity_id
_entity_poly.type
_entity_poly.pdbx_seq_one_letter_code
_entity_poly.pdbx_strand_id
1 'polypeptide(L)'
;MSGIGVYDAITKVQYDEDRDEEYPSFRAFNVEKMSERADKTALPVIFSIKVVKLETNHEIAMSLKDAFQKRKIKLLINEIEGRDFLVEKQNMLKKSPEEQAYMIKPYAQTTAMINELINLNSQIYNGFVRIRERGRNRKDRYSSLSYGNYLAKILERDLKKTKKKSKFISLW
;
A
#
# COMPACT_ATOMS: atom_id res chain seq x y z
N MET A 1 13.39 -12.28 8.04
CA MET A 1 12.77 -13.29 7.15
C MET A 1 12.89 -12.79 5.73
N SER A 2 13.26 -13.64 4.78
CA SER A 2 13.22 -13.27 3.37
C SER A 2 11.76 -13.16 2.93
N GLY A 3 11.42 -12.19 2.06
CA GLY A 3 10.05 -12.01 1.57
C GLY A 3 9.45 -13.23 0.85
N ILE A 4 10.29 -14.21 0.50
CA ILE A 4 9.89 -15.49 -0.09
C ILE A 4 9.11 -16.34 0.92
N GLY A 5 9.52 -16.41 2.20
CA GLY A 5 8.81 -17.20 3.21
C GLY A 5 7.39 -16.68 3.51
N VAL A 6 7.21 -15.35 3.48
CA VAL A 6 5.87 -14.75 3.61
C VAL A 6 5.01 -15.07 2.39
N TYR A 7 5.59 -14.97 1.19
CA TYR A 7 4.87 -15.31 -0.04
C TYR A 7 4.41 -16.78 -0.03
N ASP A 8 5.30 -17.71 0.33
CA ASP A 8 4.96 -19.14 0.37
C ASP A 8 3.83 -19.46 1.37
N ALA A 9 3.75 -18.72 2.47
CA ALA A 9 2.65 -18.88 3.42
C ALA A 9 1.29 -18.51 2.80
N ILE A 10 1.21 -17.36 2.09
CA ILE A 10 -0.05 -16.88 1.52
C ILE A 10 -0.45 -17.57 0.19
N THR A 11 0.42 -18.41 -0.38
CA THR A 11 0.09 -19.22 -1.57
C THR A 11 -0.74 -20.46 -1.26
N LYS A 12 -0.99 -20.73 0.00
CA LYS A 12 -1.82 -21.85 0.49
C LYS A 12 -3.08 -21.30 1.12
N VAL A 13 -4.13 -22.10 1.11
CA VAL A 13 -5.34 -21.83 1.90
C VAL A 13 -4.96 -21.77 3.37
N GLN A 14 -5.42 -20.77 4.08
CA GLN A 14 -5.18 -20.56 5.51
C GLN A 14 -6.51 -20.73 6.26
N TYR A 15 -6.48 -21.43 7.38
CA TYR A 15 -7.62 -21.52 8.27
C TYR A 15 -7.31 -20.78 9.57
N ASP A 16 -8.21 -19.89 9.97
CA ASP A 16 -8.13 -19.12 11.22
C ASP A 16 -9.05 -19.79 12.24
N GLU A 17 -8.47 -20.53 13.17
CA GLU A 17 -9.21 -21.27 14.21
C GLU A 17 -9.98 -20.32 15.16
N ASP A 18 -9.46 -19.12 15.42
CA ASP A 18 -10.08 -18.15 16.33
C ASP A 18 -11.36 -17.55 15.73
N ARG A 19 -11.46 -17.48 14.40
CA ARG A 19 -12.60 -16.89 13.67
C ARG A 19 -13.48 -17.93 12.99
N ASP A 20 -13.05 -19.19 12.95
CA ASP A 20 -13.68 -20.25 12.18
C ASP A 20 -13.85 -19.86 10.69
N GLU A 21 -12.81 -19.24 10.11
CA GLU A 21 -12.82 -18.74 8.75
C GLU A 21 -11.69 -19.32 7.91
N GLU A 22 -12.00 -19.66 6.65
CA GLU A 22 -11.03 -20.10 5.66
C GLU A 22 -10.68 -18.92 4.73
N TYR A 23 -9.39 -18.61 4.61
CA TYR A 23 -8.88 -17.61 3.68
C TYR A 23 -8.32 -18.27 2.43
N PRO A 24 -8.71 -17.81 1.22
CA PRO A 24 -8.25 -18.40 -0.02
C PRO A 24 -6.75 -18.18 -0.22
N SER A 25 -6.13 -19.07 -0.99
CA SER A 25 -4.76 -18.90 -1.44
C SER A 25 -4.63 -17.74 -2.43
N PHE A 26 -3.47 -17.05 -2.41
CA PHE A 26 -3.19 -15.91 -3.28
C PHE A 26 -1.95 -16.18 -4.15
N ARG A 27 -1.92 -15.62 -5.37
CA ARG A 27 -0.77 -15.72 -6.26
C ARG A 27 -0.37 -14.38 -6.87
N ALA A 28 0.89 -14.28 -7.27
CA ALA A 28 1.39 -13.14 -8.02
C ALA A 28 0.82 -13.17 -9.45
N PHE A 29 0.38 -12.01 -9.96
CA PHE A 29 -0.14 -11.91 -11.32
C PHE A 29 0.85 -11.29 -12.32
N ASN A 30 1.95 -10.70 -11.83
CA ASN A 30 2.92 -9.99 -12.65
C ASN A 30 4.29 -10.68 -12.75
N VAL A 31 4.50 -11.81 -12.05
CA VAL A 31 5.75 -12.58 -12.05
C VAL A 31 5.41 -14.07 -12.15
N GLU A 32 5.62 -14.66 -13.35
CA GLU A 32 5.25 -16.04 -13.66
C GLU A 32 5.86 -17.06 -12.70
N LYS A 33 7.19 -17.01 -12.48
CA LYS A 33 7.89 -17.90 -11.53
C LYS A 33 7.35 -17.86 -10.09
N MET A 34 6.75 -16.74 -9.67
CA MET A 34 6.09 -16.66 -8.38
C MET A 34 4.67 -17.22 -8.46
N SER A 35 3.96 -16.98 -9.56
CA SER A 35 2.63 -17.52 -9.79
C SER A 35 2.61 -19.06 -9.79
N GLU A 36 3.63 -19.69 -10.40
CA GLU A 36 3.79 -21.15 -10.46
C GLU A 36 3.94 -21.84 -9.10
N ARG A 37 4.31 -21.10 -8.05
CA ARG A 37 4.45 -21.63 -6.68
C ARG A 37 3.13 -21.75 -5.91
N ALA A 38 2.08 -21.15 -6.43
CA ALA A 38 0.75 -21.17 -5.83
C ALA A 38 -0.15 -22.19 -6.52
N ASP A 39 -1.20 -22.60 -5.83
CA ASP A 39 -2.23 -23.47 -6.40
C ASP A 39 -2.89 -22.83 -7.62
N LYS A 40 -3.34 -23.66 -8.56
CA LYS A 40 -4.02 -23.19 -9.79
C LYS A 40 -5.29 -22.37 -9.51
N THR A 41 -5.95 -22.67 -8.40
CA THR A 41 -7.15 -21.98 -7.91
C THR A 41 -6.84 -20.68 -7.17
N ALA A 42 -5.56 -20.39 -6.86
CA ALA A 42 -5.16 -19.22 -6.10
C ALA A 42 -5.54 -17.91 -6.81
N LEU A 43 -6.09 -16.97 -6.05
CA LEU A 43 -6.54 -15.66 -6.56
C LEU A 43 -5.35 -14.79 -6.99
N PRO A 44 -5.35 -14.22 -8.22
CA PRO A 44 -4.24 -13.42 -8.75
C PRO A 44 -4.28 -11.98 -8.24
N VAL A 45 -4.03 -11.78 -6.94
CA VAL A 45 -4.15 -10.46 -6.27
C VAL A 45 -2.82 -9.86 -5.82
N ILE A 46 -1.71 -10.63 -5.90
CA ILE A 46 -0.41 -10.17 -5.42
C ILE A 46 0.35 -9.50 -6.57
N PHE A 47 0.76 -8.25 -6.36
CA PHE A 47 1.69 -7.54 -7.24
C PHE A 47 3.10 -7.57 -6.65
N SER A 48 3.99 -8.34 -7.25
CA SER A 48 5.38 -8.45 -6.79
C SER A 48 6.24 -7.33 -7.37
N ILE A 49 6.89 -6.55 -6.49
CA ILE A 49 7.81 -5.48 -6.89
C ILE A 49 9.23 -5.84 -6.44
N LYS A 50 10.17 -5.86 -7.38
CA LYS A 50 11.60 -6.00 -7.08
C LYS A 50 12.27 -4.62 -7.10
N VAL A 51 12.47 -4.04 -5.93
CA VAL A 51 13.00 -2.69 -5.75
C VAL A 51 14.52 -2.73 -5.52
N VAL A 52 15.28 -3.23 -6.49
CA VAL A 52 16.76 -3.32 -6.41
C VAL A 52 17.43 -2.22 -7.23
N LYS A 53 16.81 -1.81 -8.33
CA LYS A 53 17.37 -0.82 -9.25
C LYS A 53 17.13 0.62 -8.75
N LEU A 54 18.13 1.50 -8.92
CA LEU A 54 18.04 2.90 -8.56
C LEU A 54 16.92 3.63 -9.33
N GLU A 55 16.75 3.30 -10.61
CA GLU A 55 15.70 3.86 -11.47
C GLU A 55 14.31 3.54 -10.95
N THR A 56 14.06 2.30 -10.55
CA THR A 56 12.76 1.88 -9.99
C THR A 56 12.47 2.59 -8.68
N ASN A 57 13.46 2.70 -7.79
CA ASN A 57 13.31 3.45 -6.53
C ASN A 57 13.00 4.93 -6.79
N HIS A 58 13.70 5.55 -7.73
CA HIS A 58 13.45 6.92 -8.16
C HIS A 58 12.03 7.09 -8.70
N GLU A 59 11.61 6.21 -9.61
CA GLU A 59 10.27 6.25 -10.21
C GLU A 59 9.16 6.15 -9.16
N ILE A 60 9.30 5.23 -8.20
CA ILE A 60 8.36 5.05 -7.09
C ILE A 60 8.29 6.32 -6.23
N ALA A 61 9.44 6.88 -5.83
CA ALA A 61 9.51 8.09 -5.01
C ALA A 61 8.90 9.30 -5.73
N MET A 62 9.24 9.50 -7.01
CA MET A 62 8.73 10.60 -7.82
C MET A 62 7.23 10.45 -8.11
N SER A 63 6.75 9.21 -8.29
CA SER A 63 5.33 8.93 -8.46
C SER A 63 4.52 9.31 -7.21
N LEU A 64 5.04 9.01 -6.02
CA LEU A 64 4.39 9.39 -4.77
C LEU A 64 4.37 10.92 -4.59
N LYS A 65 5.51 11.60 -4.84
CA LYS A 65 5.60 13.06 -4.81
C LYS A 65 4.57 13.70 -5.75
N ASP A 66 4.49 13.24 -7.00
CA ASP A 66 3.53 13.74 -7.99
C ASP A 66 2.08 13.54 -7.54
N ALA A 67 1.77 12.39 -6.93
CA ALA A 67 0.43 12.10 -6.43
C ALA A 67 0.02 13.04 -5.28
N PHE A 68 0.94 13.40 -4.38
CA PHE A 68 0.68 14.41 -3.35
C PHE A 68 0.52 15.81 -3.97
N GLN A 69 1.40 16.23 -4.86
CA GLN A 69 1.33 17.54 -5.52
C GLN A 69 0.02 17.71 -6.30
N LYS A 70 -0.45 16.66 -6.95
CA LYS A 70 -1.72 16.64 -7.69
C LYS A 70 -2.95 16.36 -6.81
N ARG A 71 -2.79 16.28 -5.49
CA ARG A 71 -3.86 15.99 -4.53
C ARG A 71 -4.64 14.70 -4.83
N LYS A 72 -3.97 13.72 -5.44
CA LYS A 72 -4.58 12.39 -5.73
C LYS A 72 -4.65 11.50 -4.47
N ILE A 73 -3.80 11.75 -3.49
CA ILE A 73 -3.81 11.05 -2.20
C ILE A 73 -4.51 11.94 -1.19
N LYS A 74 -5.54 11.38 -0.56
CA LYS A 74 -6.25 12.00 0.56
C LYS A 74 -5.97 11.17 1.80
N LEU A 75 -5.36 11.77 2.78
CA LEU A 75 -5.13 11.16 4.09
C LEU A 75 -6.29 11.49 5.02
N LEU A 76 -6.47 10.68 6.04
CA LEU A 76 -7.36 11.02 7.14
C LEU A 76 -6.79 12.24 7.90
N ILE A 77 -7.64 12.88 8.69
CA ILE A 77 -7.21 13.89 9.66
C ILE A 77 -6.28 13.25 10.69
N ASN A 78 -5.51 14.09 11.41
CA ASN A 78 -4.59 13.61 12.42
C ASN A 78 -5.32 12.97 13.62
N GLU A 79 -4.56 12.31 14.51
CA GLU A 79 -5.12 11.57 15.64
C GLU A 79 -5.92 12.45 16.60
N ILE A 80 -5.48 13.68 16.85
CA ILE A 80 -6.16 14.61 17.78
C ILE A 80 -7.53 14.99 17.22
N GLU A 81 -7.56 15.53 16.01
CA GLU A 81 -8.80 15.88 15.31
C GLU A 81 -9.70 14.66 15.08
N GLY A 82 -9.10 13.49 14.81
CA GLY A 82 -9.82 12.22 14.66
C GLY A 82 -10.51 11.80 15.96
N ARG A 83 -9.85 11.96 17.10
CA ARG A 83 -10.44 11.70 18.42
C ARG A 83 -11.61 12.63 18.69
N ASP A 84 -11.46 13.93 18.46
CA ASP A 84 -12.52 14.91 18.64
C ASP A 84 -13.73 14.56 17.77
N PHE A 85 -13.50 14.26 16.50
CA PHE A 85 -14.55 13.82 15.58
C PHE A 85 -15.29 12.56 16.07
N LEU A 86 -14.56 11.55 16.56
CA LEU A 86 -15.14 10.30 17.04
C LEU A 86 -15.95 10.51 18.32
N VAL A 87 -15.51 11.41 19.21
CA VAL A 87 -16.24 11.78 20.43
C VAL A 87 -17.54 12.49 20.08
N GLU A 88 -17.46 13.52 19.21
CA GLU A 88 -18.62 14.34 18.88
C GLU A 88 -19.64 13.65 17.99
N LYS A 89 -19.19 12.89 16.99
CA LYS A 89 -20.05 12.34 15.93
C LYS A 89 -20.37 10.86 16.08
N GLN A 90 -19.54 10.10 16.80
CA GLN A 90 -19.69 8.64 16.89
C GLN A 90 -19.83 8.10 18.32
N ASN A 91 -20.02 9.00 19.30
CA ASN A 91 -20.19 8.64 20.70
C ASN A 91 -19.10 7.72 21.25
N MET A 92 -17.83 7.91 20.84
CA MET A 92 -16.71 7.04 21.18
C MET A 92 -16.59 6.78 22.68
N LEU A 93 -16.85 7.79 23.54
CA LEU A 93 -16.74 7.66 25.01
C LEU A 93 -17.75 6.66 25.62
N LYS A 94 -18.80 6.28 24.89
CA LYS A 94 -19.79 5.27 25.33
C LYS A 94 -19.39 3.84 24.93
N LYS A 95 -18.28 3.69 24.23
CA LYS A 95 -17.79 2.40 23.73
C LYS A 95 -16.83 1.75 24.74
N SER A 96 -16.62 0.45 24.60
CA SER A 96 -15.59 -0.25 25.39
C SER A 96 -14.19 0.28 25.08
N PRO A 97 -13.20 0.11 25.98
CA PRO A 97 -11.81 0.53 25.72
C PRO A 97 -11.22 -0.09 24.43
N GLU A 98 -11.55 -1.34 24.14
CA GLU A 98 -11.12 -2.06 22.94
C GLU A 98 -11.71 -1.43 21.67
N GLU A 99 -13.02 -1.15 21.69
CA GLU A 99 -13.70 -0.46 20.58
C GLU A 99 -13.13 0.94 20.36
N GLN A 100 -12.88 1.71 21.44
CA GLN A 100 -12.26 3.04 21.35
C GLN A 100 -10.88 2.97 20.70
N ALA A 101 -10.03 2.01 21.11
CA ALA A 101 -8.72 1.78 20.55
C ALA A 101 -8.80 1.41 19.06
N TYR A 102 -9.78 0.59 18.68
CA TYR A 102 -10.01 0.22 17.28
C TYR A 102 -10.47 1.41 16.44
N MET A 103 -11.37 2.25 16.95
CA MET A 103 -11.87 3.44 16.26
C MET A 103 -10.78 4.49 16.00
N ILE A 104 -9.88 4.73 16.97
CA ILE A 104 -8.82 5.74 16.83
C ILE A 104 -7.62 5.25 15.98
N LYS A 105 -7.42 3.94 15.88
CA LYS A 105 -6.27 3.33 15.19
C LYS A 105 -5.98 3.88 13.79
N PRO A 106 -6.95 4.09 12.88
CA PRO A 106 -6.69 4.64 11.55
C PRO A 106 -6.09 6.05 11.58
N TYR A 107 -6.57 6.89 12.48
CA TYR A 107 -6.07 8.27 12.67
C TYR A 107 -4.67 8.28 13.25
N ALA A 108 -4.41 7.45 14.27
CA ALA A 108 -3.08 7.27 14.85
C ALA A 108 -2.07 6.76 13.82
N GLN A 109 -2.44 5.80 12.98
CA GLN A 109 -1.59 5.32 11.89
C GLN A 109 -1.32 6.40 10.83
N THR A 110 -2.30 7.25 10.54
CA THR A 110 -2.14 8.39 9.62
C THR A 110 -1.15 9.40 10.18
N THR A 111 -1.30 9.78 11.46
CA THR A 111 -0.36 10.68 12.14
C THR A 111 1.05 10.10 12.16
N ALA A 112 1.20 8.82 12.48
CA ALA A 112 2.49 8.14 12.48
C ALA A 112 3.12 8.10 11.08
N MET A 113 2.32 7.92 10.01
CA MET A 113 2.79 7.96 8.63
C MET A 113 3.24 9.37 8.22
N ILE A 114 2.50 10.42 8.57
CA ILE A 114 2.88 11.81 8.30
C ILE A 114 4.20 12.14 8.99
N ASN A 115 4.35 11.76 10.26
CA ASN A 115 5.59 11.96 11.01
C ASN A 115 6.76 11.20 10.38
N GLU A 116 6.54 9.99 9.88
CA GLU A 116 7.55 9.22 9.15
C GLU A 116 7.96 9.94 7.87
N LEU A 117 7.00 10.41 7.05
CA LEU A 117 7.26 11.14 5.80
C LEU A 117 8.08 12.41 6.01
N ILE A 118 7.78 13.21 7.05
CA ILE A 118 8.50 14.45 7.38
C ILE A 118 9.94 14.16 7.81
N ASN A 119 10.19 13.02 8.43
CA ASN A 119 11.51 12.63 8.92
C ASN A 119 12.37 11.87 7.89
N LEU A 120 11.92 11.72 6.64
CA LEU A 120 12.71 11.12 5.58
C LEU A 120 13.67 12.13 4.95
N ASN A 121 14.85 11.65 4.56
CA ASN A 121 15.82 12.40 3.78
C ASN A 121 15.77 11.96 2.31
N SER A 122 15.83 12.94 1.41
CA SER A 122 16.03 12.68 -0.01
C SER A 122 17.47 13.02 -0.40
N GLN A 123 18.12 12.15 -1.13
CA GLN A 123 19.46 12.34 -1.68
C GLN A 123 19.44 12.06 -3.17
N ILE A 124 20.25 12.80 -3.93
CA ILE A 124 20.49 12.48 -5.34
C ILE A 124 21.77 11.64 -5.41
N TYR A 125 21.66 10.49 -6.03
CA TYR A 125 22.78 9.59 -6.26
C TYR A 125 22.73 9.09 -7.71
N ASN A 126 23.80 9.33 -8.47
CA ASN A 126 23.88 9.03 -9.92
C ASN A 126 22.67 9.56 -10.71
N GLY A 127 22.20 10.77 -10.42
CA GLY A 127 21.04 11.38 -11.09
C GLY A 127 19.66 10.87 -10.60
N PHE A 128 19.60 9.90 -9.68
CA PHE A 128 18.37 9.35 -9.15
C PHE A 128 18.09 9.80 -7.71
N VAL A 129 16.82 10.10 -7.42
CA VAL A 129 16.38 10.36 -6.05
C VAL A 129 16.35 9.06 -5.27
N ARG A 130 16.97 9.09 -4.11
CA ARG A 130 16.97 7.99 -3.13
C ARG A 130 16.40 8.49 -1.81
N ILE A 131 15.39 7.80 -1.29
CA ILE A 131 14.79 8.11 0.01
C ILE A 131 15.45 7.25 1.07
N ARG A 132 15.91 7.90 2.15
CA ARG A 132 16.58 7.26 3.27
C ARG A 132 15.94 7.66 4.60
N GLU A 133 16.07 6.78 5.56
CA GLU A 133 15.73 7.07 6.94
C GLU A 133 16.73 8.08 7.53
N ARG A 134 16.24 8.91 8.43
CA ARG A 134 17.06 9.80 9.25
C ARG A 134 17.35 9.11 10.58
N GLY A 135 18.60 8.72 10.81
CA GLY A 135 19.01 8.03 12.02
C GLY A 135 18.40 6.62 12.12
N ARG A 136 17.78 6.32 13.27
CA ARG A 136 17.14 5.01 13.54
C ARG A 136 15.65 4.94 13.18
N ASN A 137 15.13 5.96 12.50
CA ASN A 137 13.72 5.96 12.10
C ASN A 137 13.45 4.87 11.05
N ARG A 138 12.23 4.36 11.05
CA ARG A 138 11.75 3.40 10.03
C ARG A 138 11.10 4.14 8.87
N LYS A 139 10.95 3.45 7.74
CA LYS A 139 10.21 3.94 6.56
C LYS A 139 9.18 2.92 6.05
N ASP A 140 8.64 2.11 6.94
CA ASP A 140 7.74 1.01 6.56
C ASP A 140 6.42 1.54 6.01
N ARG A 141 5.86 2.59 6.63
CA ARG A 141 4.62 3.24 6.18
C ARG A 141 4.81 3.99 4.87
N TYR A 142 5.94 4.70 4.75
CA TYR A 142 6.33 5.32 3.48
C TYR A 142 6.44 4.27 2.38
N SER A 143 7.13 3.16 2.63
CA SER A 143 7.30 2.09 1.65
C SER A 143 5.95 1.50 1.23
N SER A 144 5.07 1.20 2.19
CA SER A 144 3.72 0.68 1.91
C SER A 144 2.90 1.65 1.05
N LEU A 145 2.88 2.95 1.43
CA LEU A 145 2.17 3.98 0.67
C LEU A 145 2.74 4.16 -0.73
N SER A 146 4.07 4.19 -0.86
CA SER A 146 4.75 4.42 -2.13
C SER A 146 4.54 3.27 -3.11
N TYR A 147 4.59 2.02 -2.64
CA TYR A 147 4.33 0.84 -3.47
C TYR A 147 2.85 0.74 -3.88
N GLY A 148 1.93 1.01 -2.95
CA GLY A 148 0.49 1.08 -3.26
C GLY A 148 0.17 2.15 -4.31
N ASN A 149 0.73 3.35 -4.16
CA ASN A 149 0.59 4.43 -5.15
C ASN A 149 1.21 4.06 -6.51
N TYR A 150 2.36 3.39 -6.51
CA TYR A 150 3.01 2.95 -7.74
C TYR A 150 2.15 1.92 -8.50
N LEU A 151 1.58 0.95 -7.79
CA LEU A 151 0.64 -0.01 -8.37
C LEU A 151 -0.61 0.71 -8.92
N ALA A 152 -1.20 1.62 -8.15
CA ALA A 152 -2.37 2.39 -8.60
C ALA A 152 -2.09 3.16 -9.90
N LYS A 153 -0.89 3.76 -10.04
CA LYS A 153 -0.45 4.44 -11.27
C LYS A 153 -0.36 3.47 -12.45
N ILE A 154 0.17 2.25 -12.25
CA ILE A 154 0.25 1.22 -13.29
C ILE A 154 -1.15 0.84 -13.75
N LEU A 155 -2.06 0.53 -12.82
CA LEU A 155 -3.44 0.16 -13.12
C LEU A 155 -4.20 1.29 -13.83
N GLU A 156 -4.05 2.55 -13.39
CA GLU A 156 -4.65 3.72 -14.06
C GLU A 156 -4.18 3.85 -15.51
N ARG A 157 -2.89 3.63 -15.76
CA ARG A 157 -2.31 3.65 -17.10
C ARG A 157 -2.89 2.56 -18.01
N ASP A 158 -3.03 1.36 -17.47
CA ASP A 158 -3.51 0.21 -18.24
C ASP A 158 -5.02 0.32 -18.53
N LEU A 159 -5.81 0.81 -17.59
CA LEU A 159 -7.23 1.15 -17.81
C LEU A 159 -7.41 2.23 -18.90
N LYS A 160 -6.54 3.24 -18.93
CA LYS A 160 -6.58 4.28 -19.99
C LYS A 160 -6.26 3.72 -21.38
N LYS A 161 -5.33 2.75 -21.48
CA LYS A 161 -5.01 2.06 -22.74
C LYS A 161 -6.20 1.25 -23.26
N THR A 162 -6.87 0.51 -22.37
CA THR A 162 -8.04 -0.29 -22.72
C THR A 162 -9.19 0.58 -23.24
N LYS A 163 -9.48 1.71 -22.58
CA LYS A 163 -10.51 2.67 -23.05
C LYS A 163 -10.20 3.26 -24.41
N LYS A 164 -8.93 3.50 -24.76
CA LYS A 164 -8.55 3.96 -26.10
C LYS A 164 -8.79 2.90 -27.16
N LYS A 165 -8.51 1.62 -26.88
CA LYS A 165 -8.77 0.52 -27.82
C LYS A 165 -10.27 0.33 -28.09
N SER A 166 -11.13 0.43 -27.08
CA SER A 166 -12.59 0.28 -27.24
C SER A 166 -13.23 1.41 -28.07
N LYS A 167 -12.68 2.62 -28.05
CA LYS A 167 -13.15 3.73 -28.90
C LYS A 167 -12.85 3.54 -30.40
N PHE A 168 -11.84 2.75 -30.75
CA PHE A 168 -11.53 2.44 -32.15
C PHE A 168 -12.38 1.29 -32.72
N ILE A 169 -12.95 0.44 -31.88
CA ILE A 169 -13.77 -0.70 -32.32
C ILE A 169 -15.25 -0.28 -32.57
N SER A 170 -15.69 0.86 -32.06
CA SER A 170 -17.08 1.35 -32.24
C SER A 170 -17.29 2.22 -33.47
N LEU A 171 -16.36 2.25 -34.41
CA LEU A 171 -16.42 3.06 -35.65
C LEU A 171 -16.45 2.21 -36.93
N TRP A 172 -16.82 0.92 -36.83
CA TRP A 172 -17.08 0.04 -37.98
C TRP A 172 -18.44 -0.63 -37.85
#